data_e439c58735bf68a856b7d4f94a84af1a
#
_entry.id   e439c58735bf68a856b7d4f94a84af1a
#
_cell.length_a   1.000
_cell.length_b   1.000
_cell.length_c   1.000
_cell.angle_alpha   90.00
_cell.angle_beta   90.00
_cell.angle_gamma   90.00
#
_symmetry.space_group_name_H-M   'P 1'
#
loop_
_entity.id
_entity.type
_entity.pdbx_description
1 polymer ?
#
loop_
_entity_poly.entity_id
_entity_poly.type
_entity_poly.pdbx_seq_one_letter_code
_entity_poly.pdbx_strand_id
1 'polypeptide(L)'
;MVVKSIGSILKSLRKERKLTLKELAGLTGVSISFLSQVERGKSSVTLESLKKVADALNVNPTVFFPEDEEEQTFEDRHQQFYYKDLSNGIHDASYLPILVTLQPGQNDGNAFTHSGHEFLFVVEGVLTVSIDGKKTELTEQQSIMFDAKKTHYWYNLTKQPIKFLVVSSK
;
A
#
# COMPACT_ATOMS: atom_id res chain seq x y z
N MET A 1 -1.05 21.45 13.08
CA MET A 1 -2.08 20.87 12.19
C MET A 1 -2.22 19.40 12.54
N VAL A 2 -3.42 18.82 12.54
CA VAL A 2 -3.60 17.39 12.85
C VAL A 2 -3.19 16.61 11.62
N VAL A 3 -2.12 15.81 11.70
CA VAL A 3 -1.71 14.91 10.64
C VAL A 3 -2.87 13.94 10.35
N LYS A 4 -3.38 13.95 9.14
CA LYS A 4 -4.47 13.05 8.73
C LYS A 4 -3.90 11.67 8.50
N SER A 5 -4.16 10.72 9.39
CA SER A 5 -3.81 9.31 9.16
C SER A 5 -4.63 8.71 8.01
N ILE A 6 -4.10 7.65 7.36
CA ILE A 6 -4.82 6.88 6.33
C ILE A 6 -6.25 6.53 6.80
N GLY A 7 -6.39 6.07 8.05
CA GLY A 7 -7.70 5.73 8.61
C GLY A 7 -8.65 6.93 8.74
N SER A 8 -8.14 8.10 9.09
CA SER A 8 -8.95 9.33 9.17
C SER A 8 -9.41 9.81 7.79
N ILE A 9 -8.54 9.70 6.78
CA ILE A 9 -8.85 10.03 5.38
C ILE A 9 -9.90 9.07 4.84
N LEU A 10 -9.71 7.74 5.03
CA LEU A 10 -10.68 6.72 4.66
C LEU A 10 -12.07 7.02 5.24
N LYS A 11 -12.12 7.28 6.53
CA LYS A 11 -13.37 7.61 7.23
C LYS A 11 -14.05 8.86 6.66
N SER A 12 -13.28 9.90 6.34
CA SER A 12 -13.79 11.14 5.74
C SER A 12 -14.41 10.85 4.37
N LEU A 13 -13.63 10.23 3.48
CA LEU A 13 -14.07 9.90 2.12
C LEU A 13 -15.28 8.97 2.09
N ARG A 14 -15.33 7.94 2.95
CA ARG A 14 -16.50 7.08 3.08
C ARG A 14 -17.75 7.86 3.49
N LYS A 15 -17.63 8.75 4.48
CA LYS A 15 -18.74 9.58 4.97
C LYS A 15 -19.23 10.58 3.91
N GLU A 16 -18.33 11.20 3.16
CA GLU A 16 -18.66 12.10 2.06
C GLU A 16 -19.52 11.38 0.99
N ARG A 17 -19.22 10.10 0.75
CA ARG A 17 -20.01 9.25 -0.16
C ARG A 17 -21.22 8.60 0.49
N LYS A 18 -21.52 8.97 1.76
CA LYS A 18 -22.66 8.47 2.55
C LYS A 18 -22.71 6.95 2.68
N LEU A 19 -21.55 6.29 2.58
CA LEU A 19 -21.43 4.83 2.72
C LEU A 19 -21.31 4.43 4.19
N THR A 20 -21.99 3.34 4.55
CA THR A 20 -21.76 2.62 5.80
C THR A 20 -20.52 1.74 5.68
N LEU A 21 -19.94 1.30 6.80
CA LEU A 21 -18.85 0.32 6.79
C LEU A 21 -19.27 -1.01 6.13
N LYS A 22 -20.55 -1.39 6.26
CA LYS A 22 -21.10 -2.60 5.65
C LYS A 22 -21.15 -2.50 4.13
N GLU A 23 -21.59 -1.37 3.60
CA GLU A 23 -21.62 -1.12 2.15
C GLU A 23 -20.21 -1.08 1.57
N LEU A 24 -19.28 -0.36 2.22
CA LEU A 24 -17.89 -0.33 1.76
C LEU A 24 -17.24 -1.72 1.81
N ALA A 25 -17.52 -2.52 2.84
CA ALA A 25 -17.06 -3.91 2.93
C ALA A 25 -17.59 -4.76 1.77
N GLY A 26 -18.86 -4.59 1.41
CA GLY A 26 -19.46 -5.27 0.26
C GLY A 26 -18.82 -4.90 -1.08
N LEU A 27 -18.44 -3.62 -1.25
CA LEU A 27 -17.81 -3.13 -2.49
C LEU A 27 -16.35 -3.55 -2.62
N THR A 28 -15.65 -3.69 -1.50
CA THR A 28 -14.20 -3.95 -1.47
C THR A 28 -13.83 -5.40 -1.25
N GLY A 29 -14.77 -6.22 -0.75
CA GLY A 29 -14.50 -7.59 -0.31
C GLY A 29 -13.68 -7.70 0.98
N VAL A 30 -13.36 -6.58 1.67
CA VAL A 30 -12.70 -6.61 2.98
C VAL A 30 -13.72 -6.62 4.13
N SER A 31 -13.34 -7.18 5.28
CA SER A 31 -14.28 -7.31 6.40
C SER A 31 -14.64 -5.96 7.04
N ILE A 32 -15.87 -5.85 7.56
CA ILE A 32 -16.33 -4.67 8.31
C ILE A 32 -15.41 -4.40 9.51
N SER A 33 -14.98 -5.46 10.20
CA SER A 33 -14.09 -5.37 11.36
C SER A 33 -12.76 -4.76 10.98
N PHE A 34 -12.15 -5.21 9.86
CA PHE A 34 -10.90 -4.65 9.33
C PHE A 34 -11.04 -3.16 9.01
N LEU A 35 -12.04 -2.78 8.21
CA LEU A 35 -12.29 -1.37 7.86
C LEU A 35 -12.47 -0.51 9.12
N SER A 36 -13.22 -1.01 10.10
CA SER A 36 -13.42 -0.31 11.38
C SER A 36 -12.13 -0.14 12.17
N GLN A 37 -11.22 -1.12 12.14
CA GLN A 37 -9.92 -1.04 12.81
C GLN A 37 -8.99 -0.06 12.09
N VAL A 38 -8.96 -0.07 10.75
CA VAL A 38 -8.21 0.89 9.95
C VAL A 38 -8.68 2.32 10.22
N GLU A 39 -9.99 2.58 10.19
CA GLU A 39 -10.54 3.93 10.48
C GLU A 39 -10.19 4.45 11.89
N ARG A 40 -9.91 3.55 12.82
CA ARG A 40 -9.51 3.89 14.19
C ARG A 40 -7.99 3.89 14.40
N GLY A 41 -7.21 3.65 13.34
CA GLY A 41 -5.75 3.56 13.42
C GLY A 41 -5.25 2.35 14.22
N LYS A 42 -6.08 1.30 14.39
CA LYS A 42 -5.75 0.08 15.15
C LYS A 42 -5.27 -1.08 14.28
N SER A 43 -5.25 -0.91 12.97
CA SER A 43 -4.75 -1.89 12.00
C SER A 43 -4.05 -1.14 10.87
N SER A 44 -2.92 -1.68 10.43
CA SER A 44 -2.29 -1.25 9.19
C SER A 44 -3.14 -1.69 8.01
N VAL A 45 -3.03 -0.97 6.91
CA VAL A 45 -3.70 -1.28 5.64
C VAL A 45 -2.64 -1.62 4.60
N THR A 46 -2.82 -2.72 3.88
CA THR A 46 -1.96 -3.09 2.76
C THR A 46 -2.26 -2.21 1.55
N LEU A 47 -1.29 -2.08 0.64
CA LEU A 47 -1.49 -1.31 -0.60
C LEU A 47 -2.65 -1.87 -1.42
N GLU A 48 -2.81 -3.19 -1.46
CA GLU A 48 -3.95 -3.86 -2.12
C GLU A 48 -5.29 -3.45 -1.51
N SER A 49 -5.41 -3.56 -0.19
CA SER A 49 -6.65 -3.17 0.50
C SER A 49 -6.95 -1.69 0.27
N LEU A 50 -5.90 -0.86 0.23
CA LEU A 50 -6.02 0.57 -0.03
C LEU A 50 -6.47 0.84 -1.46
N LYS A 51 -5.94 0.11 -2.46
CA LYS A 51 -6.40 0.18 -3.85
C LYS A 51 -7.88 -0.20 -3.97
N LYS A 52 -8.29 -1.35 -3.39
CA LYS A 52 -9.71 -1.76 -3.38
C LYS A 52 -10.63 -0.71 -2.77
N VAL A 53 -10.18 -0.09 -1.69
CA VAL A 53 -10.93 1.00 -1.04
C VAL A 53 -10.98 2.24 -1.92
N ALA A 54 -9.86 2.62 -2.54
CA ALA A 54 -9.78 3.75 -3.46
C ALA A 54 -10.73 3.57 -4.65
N ASP A 55 -10.71 2.39 -5.27
CA ASP A 55 -11.59 2.05 -6.39
C ASP A 55 -13.06 2.12 -5.98
N ALA A 56 -13.41 1.52 -4.84
CA ALA A 56 -14.78 1.55 -4.32
C ALA A 56 -15.27 2.96 -3.96
N LEU A 57 -14.36 3.84 -3.56
CA LEU A 57 -14.63 5.25 -3.27
C LEU A 57 -14.47 6.15 -4.50
N ASN A 58 -14.09 5.60 -5.65
CA ASN A 58 -13.80 6.34 -6.88
C ASN A 58 -12.83 7.51 -6.65
N VAL A 59 -11.68 7.21 -6.02
CA VAL A 59 -10.60 8.16 -5.78
C VAL A 59 -9.26 7.54 -6.21
N ASN A 60 -8.26 8.40 -6.46
CA ASN A 60 -6.90 7.91 -6.64
C ASN A 60 -6.35 7.40 -5.28
N PRO A 61 -5.69 6.24 -5.21
CA PRO A 61 -5.05 5.75 -3.97
C PRO A 61 -4.10 6.76 -3.30
N THR A 62 -3.51 7.67 -4.08
CA THR A 62 -2.61 8.71 -3.57
C THR A 62 -3.25 9.63 -2.53
N VAL A 63 -4.57 9.79 -2.56
CA VAL A 63 -5.29 10.63 -1.58
C VAL A 63 -5.13 10.16 -0.13
N PHE A 64 -4.74 8.89 0.06
CA PHE A 64 -4.48 8.33 1.39
C PHE A 64 -3.08 8.62 1.93
N PHE A 65 -2.19 9.17 1.09
CA PHE A 65 -0.82 9.52 1.44
C PHE A 65 -0.73 11.05 1.58
N PRO A 66 -0.64 11.59 2.81
CA PRO A 66 -0.52 13.04 2.99
C PRO A 66 0.82 13.54 2.44
N GLU A 67 0.79 14.71 1.79
CA GLU A 67 1.97 15.37 1.20
C GLU A 67 2.95 15.93 2.25
N ASP A 68 2.51 16.12 3.49
CA ASP A 68 3.28 16.75 4.56
C ASP A 68 4.06 15.72 5.39
N GLU A 69 5.26 15.36 4.92
CA GLU A 69 6.15 14.39 5.60
C GLU A 69 7.10 15.01 6.63
N GLU A 70 7.07 16.32 6.89
CA GLU A 70 8.09 16.96 7.72
C GLU A 70 7.92 16.77 9.24
N GLU A 71 6.80 16.24 9.75
CA GLU A 71 6.53 16.15 11.19
C GLU A 71 6.13 14.78 11.75
N GLN A 72 6.34 13.68 11.02
CA GLN A 72 6.18 12.37 11.66
C GLN A 72 7.40 12.05 12.52
N THR A 73 7.18 11.87 13.83
CA THR A 73 8.25 11.49 14.77
C THR A 73 8.84 10.13 14.39
N PHE A 74 10.13 9.96 14.68
CA PHE A 74 10.88 8.73 14.38
C PHE A 74 10.21 7.47 14.95
N GLU A 75 9.41 7.60 16.01
CA GLU A 75 8.69 6.51 16.68
C GLU A 75 7.42 6.08 15.95
N ASP A 76 6.70 6.99 15.28
CA ASP A 76 5.53 6.66 14.45
C ASP A 76 5.90 5.92 13.16
N ARG A 77 7.14 6.09 12.69
CA ARG A 77 7.67 5.43 11.48
C ARG A 77 7.98 3.95 11.70
N HIS A 78 8.17 3.49 12.94
CA HIS A 78 8.58 2.13 13.26
C HIS A 78 7.47 1.08 13.25
N GLN A 79 6.20 1.48 13.16
CA GLN A 79 5.08 0.53 13.29
C GLN A 79 4.26 0.32 12.02
N GLN A 80 4.56 0.99 10.90
CA GLN A 80 3.74 0.89 9.69
C GLN A 80 4.59 0.76 8.43
N PHE A 81 4.08 0.03 7.42
CA PHE A 81 4.55 0.14 6.05
C PHE A 81 4.55 1.60 5.65
N TYR A 82 5.69 2.09 5.26
CA TYR A 82 5.78 3.46 4.76
C TYR A 82 5.60 3.45 3.25
N TYR A 83 4.57 4.11 2.78
CA TYR A 83 4.27 4.31 1.36
C TYR A 83 4.39 5.79 1.03
N LYS A 84 5.26 6.12 0.08
CA LYS A 84 5.40 7.47 -0.46
C LYS A 84 4.90 7.50 -1.90
N ASP A 85 3.87 8.31 -2.16
CA ASP A 85 3.43 8.59 -3.52
C ASP A 85 4.48 9.38 -4.29
N LEU A 86 4.80 8.91 -5.49
CA LEU A 86 5.72 9.58 -6.40
C LEU A 86 5.01 10.16 -7.64
N SER A 87 3.67 10.12 -7.68
CA SER A 87 2.90 10.67 -8.80
C SER A 87 2.82 12.21 -8.81
N ASN A 88 3.23 12.86 -7.71
CA ASN A 88 3.17 14.32 -7.56
C ASN A 88 1.78 14.90 -7.88
N GLY A 89 0.70 14.21 -7.44
CA GLY A 89 -0.67 14.69 -7.61
C GLY A 89 -1.26 14.51 -9.00
N ILE A 90 -0.64 13.73 -9.89
CA ILE A 90 -1.24 13.38 -11.18
C ILE A 90 -2.36 12.36 -10.95
N HIS A 91 -3.62 12.78 -11.07
CA HIS A 91 -4.78 11.96 -10.70
C HIS A 91 -5.19 10.92 -11.74
N ASP A 92 -4.99 11.18 -13.03
CA ASP A 92 -5.42 10.28 -14.12
C ASP A 92 -4.27 9.47 -14.74
N ALA A 93 -3.20 9.28 -13.99
CA ALA A 93 -2.06 8.49 -14.46
C ALA A 93 -2.47 7.04 -14.72
N SER A 94 -1.97 6.46 -15.83
CA SER A 94 -2.12 5.02 -16.14
C SER A 94 -1.25 4.15 -15.23
N TYR A 95 -0.34 4.76 -14.49
CA TYR A 95 0.61 4.11 -13.59
C TYR A 95 0.55 4.74 -12.21
N LEU A 96 0.74 3.94 -11.19
CA LEU A 96 0.84 4.39 -9.81
C LEU A 96 2.24 4.06 -9.26
N PRO A 97 3.18 5.03 -9.27
CA PRO A 97 4.50 4.85 -8.70
C PRO A 97 4.48 5.12 -7.18
N ILE A 98 4.91 4.15 -6.40
CA ILE A 98 4.97 4.23 -4.94
C ILE A 98 6.34 3.77 -4.47
N LEU A 99 7.00 4.56 -3.63
CA LEU A 99 8.18 4.12 -2.88
C LEU A 99 7.68 3.42 -1.60
N VAL A 100 8.11 2.18 -1.41
CA VAL A 100 7.75 1.36 -0.25
C VAL A 100 8.97 1.17 0.64
N THR A 101 8.80 1.34 1.95
CA THR A 101 9.79 0.96 2.96
C THR A 101 9.22 -0.16 3.82
N LEU A 102 9.89 -1.31 3.85
CA LEU A 102 9.55 -2.44 4.73
C LEU A 102 10.56 -2.55 5.87
N GLN A 103 10.06 -2.61 7.09
CA GLN A 103 10.89 -2.89 8.27
C GLN A 103 11.27 -4.38 8.34
N PRO A 104 12.33 -4.75 9.10
CA PRO A 104 12.72 -6.13 9.30
C PRO A 104 11.58 -7.02 9.77
N GLY A 105 11.42 -8.18 9.15
CA GLY A 105 10.37 -9.16 9.48
C GLY A 105 8.97 -8.78 9.01
N GLN A 106 8.81 -7.63 8.38
CA GLN A 106 7.52 -7.26 7.81
C GLN A 106 7.30 -8.02 6.50
N ASN A 107 6.08 -8.51 6.36
CA ASN A 107 5.52 -8.98 5.12
C ASN A 107 4.17 -8.30 4.96
N ASP A 108 3.68 -8.23 3.76
CA ASP A 108 2.36 -7.67 3.50
C ASP A 108 1.21 -8.61 3.95
N GLY A 109 1.53 -9.73 4.57
CA GLY A 109 0.63 -10.60 5.31
C GLY A 109 -0.36 -11.41 4.48
N ASN A 110 -0.76 -10.96 3.31
CA ASN A 110 -1.71 -11.65 2.44
C ASN A 110 -1.28 -11.60 0.98
N ALA A 111 -1.47 -12.71 0.30
CA ALA A 111 -1.33 -12.77 -1.15
C ALA A 111 -2.33 -11.84 -1.82
N PHE A 112 -1.88 -11.09 -2.80
CA PHE A 112 -2.77 -10.22 -3.54
C PHE A 112 -2.67 -10.45 -5.04
N THR A 113 -3.74 -10.08 -5.71
CA THR A 113 -3.85 -10.08 -7.17
C THR A 113 -4.63 -8.85 -7.58
N HIS A 114 -4.25 -8.24 -8.69
CA HIS A 114 -5.00 -7.16 -9.31
C HIS A 114 -4.84 -7.18 -10.84
N SER A 115 -5.60 -6.36 -11.56
CA SER A 115 -5.43 -6.19 -13.00
C SER A 115 -4.13 -5.45 -13.33
N GLY A 116 -3.65 -5.62 -14.56
CA GLY A 116 -2.48 -4.93 -15.08
C GLY A 116 -1.16 -5.61 -14.73
N HIS A 117 -0.10 -4.84 -14.74
CA HIS A 117 1.25 -5.28 -14.45
C HIS A 117 1.80 -4.56 -13.23
N GLU A 118 2.73 -5.21 -12.56
CA GLU A 118 3.50 -4.62 -11.48
C GLU A 118 4.98 -4.69 -11.81
N PHE A 119 5.67 -3.57 -11.60
CA PHE A 119 7.11 -3.44 -11.72
C PHE A 119 7.68 -3.08 -10.35
N LEU A 120 8.67 -3.85 -9.92
CA LEU A 120 9.42 -3.62 -8.69
C LEU A 120 10.86 -3.29 -9.02
N PHE A 121 11.43 -2.31 -8.32
CA PHE A 121 12.85 -1.95 -8.42
C PHE A 121 13.40 -1.70 -7.02
N VAL A 122 14.46 -2.43 -6.63
CA VAL A 122 15.07 -2.28 -5.30
C VAL A 122 15.99 -1.08 -5.29
N VAL A 123 15.70 -0.14 -4.39
CA VAL A 123 16.50 1.07 -4.16
C VAL A 123 17.56 0.83 -3.11
N GLU A 124 17.20 0.09 -2.02
CA GLU A 124 18.09 -0.16 -0.88
C GLU A 124 17.73 -1.49 -0.23
N GLY A 125 18.73 -2.32 0.00
CA GLY A 125 18.62 -3.60 0.69
C GLY A 125 18.30 -4.80 -0.20
N VAL A 126 17.66 -5.83 0.36
CA VAL A 126 17.31 -7.08 -0.34
C VAL A 126 15.84 -7.38 -0.15
N LEU A 127 15.08 -7.35 -1.24
CA LEU A 127 13.66 -7.65 -1.30
C LEU A 127 13.44 -9.11 -1.70
N THR A 128 12.65 -9.85 -0.92
CA THR A 128 12.14 -11.15 -1.34
C THR A 128 10.75 -10.98 -1.93
N VAL A 129 10.56 -11.36 -3.19
CA VAL A 129 9.27 -11.35 -3.90
C VAL A 129 8.81 -12.78 -4.11
N SER A 130 7.57 -13.08 -3.77
CA SER A 130 6.92 -14.35 -4.10
C SER A 130 5.87 -14.12 -5.20
N ILE A 131 5.96 -14.86 -6.31
CA ILE A 131 5.00 -14.81 -7.41
C ILE A 131 4.55 -16.25 -7.68
N ASP A 132 3.25 -16.53 -7.54
CA ASP A 132 2.67 -17.87 -7.63
C ASP A 132 3.42 -18.91 -6.78
N GLY A 133 3.83 -18.50 -5.57
CA GLY A 133 4.58 -19.35 -4.63
C GLY A 133 6.08 -19.48 -4.92
N LYS A 134 6.57 -18.98 -6.06
CA LYS A 134 8.01 -18.97 -6.36
C LYS A 134 8.65 -17.70 -5.77
N LYS A 135 9.60 -17.90 -4.86
CA LYS A 135 10.37 -16.81 -4.25
C LYS A 135 11.58 -16.44 -5.10
N THR A 136 11.83 -15.14 -5.21
CA THR A 136 13.00 -14.56 -5.87
C THR A 136 13.52 -13.44 -4.97
N GLU A 137 14.83 -13.41 -4.77
CA GLU A 137 15.49 -12.29 -4.08
C GLU A 137 15.99 -11.29 -5.11
N LEU A 138 15.73 -10.02 -4.84
CA LEU A 138 16.21 -8.88 -5.61
C LEU A 138 17.11 -8.04 -4.70
N THR A 139 18.34 -7.81 -5.13
CA THR A 139 19.28 -6.90 -4.48
C THR A 139 19.15 -5.49 -5.05
N GLU A 140 19.90 -4.55 -4.50
CA GLU A 140 19.92 -3.16 -4.98
C GLU A 140 20.13 -3.09 -6.50
N GLN A 141 19.40 -2.17 -7.14
CA GLN A 141 19.35 -1.92 -8.58
C GLN A 141 18.80 -3.09 -9.42
N GLN A 142 18.30 -4.14 -8.79
CA GLN A 142 17.58 -5.20 -9.51
C GLN A 142 16.09 -4.91 -9.56
N SER A 143 15.46 -5.44 -10.60
CA SER A 143 14.04 -5.26 -10.85
C SER A 143 13.38 -6.55 -11.33
N ILE A 144 12.07 -6.60 -11.19
CA ILE A 144 11.21 -7.62 -11.76
C ILE A 144 9.92 -6.98 -12.25
N MET A 145 9.38 -7.48 -13.36
CA MET A 145 8.06 -7.10 -13.86
C MET A 145 7.24 -8.36 -14.08
N PHE A 146 5.97 -8.32 -13.69
CA PHE A 146 5.08 -9.47 -13.83
C PHE A 146 3.63 -9.05 -14.04
N ASP A 147 2.80 -9.98 -14.55
CA ASP A 147 1.35 -9.83 -14.60
C ASP A 147 0.79 -9.91 -13.17
N ALA A 148 0.18 -8.82 -12.72
CA ALA A 148 -0.33 -8.68 -11.37
C ALA A 148 -1.57 -9.55 -11.06
N LYS A 149 -2.11 -10.27 -12.06
CA LYS A 149 -3.11 -11.34 -11.84
C LYS A 149 -2.51 -12.55 -11.15
N LYS A 150 -1.19 -12.73 -11.20
CA LYS A 150 -0.48 -13.77 -10.45
C LYS A 150 -0.50 -13.42 -8.98
N THR A 151 -0.70 -14.44 -8.14
CA THR A 151 -0.63 -14.26 -6.69
C THR A 151 0.76 -13.85 -6.28
N HIS A 152 0.91 -12.71 -5.64
CA HIS A 152 2.21 -12.19 -5.28
C HIS A 152 2.25 -11.56 -3.89
N TYR A 153 3.49 -11.47 -3.31
CA TYR A 153 3.79 -10.82 -2.04
C TYR A 153 5.21 -10.28 -2.03
N TRP A 154 5.45 -9.38 -1.06
CA TRP A 154 6.78 -8.85 -0.74
C TRP A 154 7.14 -9.16 0.71
N TYR A 155 8.42 -9.48 0.94
CA TYR A 155 8.93 -9.76 2.27
C TYR A 155 10.24 -9.02 2.51
N ASN A 156 10.41 -8.52 3.73
CA ASN A 156 11.71 -8.20 4.26
C ASN A 156 12.17 -9.32 5.21
N LEU A 157 12.95 -10.24 4.71
CA LEU A 157 13.55 -11.33 5.49
C LEU A 157 14.92 -10.96 6.09
N THR A 158 15.35 -9.71 5.93
CA THR A 158 16.61 -9.19 6.41
C THR A 158 16.49 -8.58 7.82
N LYS A 159 17.61 -8.10 8.37
CA LYS A 159 17.65 -7.39 9.65
C LYS A 159 17.65 -5.87 9.50
N GLN A 160 17.60 -5.35 8.28
CA GLN A 160 17.63 -3.93 7.97
C GLN A 160 16.36 -3.52 7.22
N PRO A 161 15.92 -2.26 7.33
CA PRO A 161 14.88 -1.75 6.45
C PRO A 161 15.28 -1.87 4.99
N ILE A 162 14.29 -2.11 4.13
CA ILE A 162 14.48 -2.13 2.67
C ILE A 162 13.60 -1.08 2.02
N LYS A 163 14.08 -0.51 0.90
CA LYS A 163 13.31 0.43 0.09
C LYS A 163 13.23 -0.07 -1.34
N PHE A 164 12.06 -0.03 -1.90
CA PHE A 164 11.83 -0.39 -3.30
C PHE A 164 10.71 0.41 -3.92
N LEU A 165 10.82 0.66 -5.21
CA LEU A 165 9.81 1.28 -6.03
C LEU A 165 8.82 0.20 -6.50
N VAL A 166 7.53 0.48 -6.35
CA VAL A 166 6.44 -0.26 -6.96
C VAL A 166 5.80 0.63 -8.01
N VAL A 167 5.66 0.14 -9.22
CA VAL A 167 4.86 0.80 -10.26
C VAL A 167 3.79 -0.17 -10.71
N SER A 168 2.55 0.14 -10.38
CA SER A 168 1.39 -0.66 -10.81
C SER A 168 0.69 0.04 -11.96
N SER A 169 0.36 -0.70 -13.02
CA SER A 169 -0.55 -0.21 -14.06
C SER A 169 -2.01 -0.42 -13.65
N LYS A 170 -2.89 0.39 -14.21
CA LYS A 170 -4.34 0.16 -14.11
C LYS A 170 -4.77 -0.96 -15.05
#